data_f73fe93ff18a72d240859ef6aeb1b603
#
_entry.id   f73fe93ff18a72d240859ef6aeb1b603
#
_cell.length_a   1.000
_cell.length_b   1.000
_cell.length_c   1.000
_cell.angle_alpha   90.00
_cell.angle_beta   90.00
_cell.angle_gamma   90.00
#
_symmetry.space_group_name_H-M   'P 1'
#
loop_
_entity.id
_entity.type
_entity.pdbx_description
1 polymer ?
#
loop_
_entity_poly.entity_id
_entity_poly.type
_entity_poly.pdbx_seq_one_letter_code
_entity_poly.pdbx_strand_id
1 'polypeptide(L)'
;MEQRPVKYPLGTLSHIEAKSVGEPGNRTFNLLLDSAGPSLSVWLEKEQLFQLGIYLQEVIQSLSAEDKEHRAEPVESRWLGEGAPEEFRAGEVMLSHDPASHAFYLLAYEREDPQREEATPEDELASVSFWISVAQAEVLAQEALRI
;
A
#
# COMPACT_ATOMS: atom_id res chain seq x y z
N MET A 1 22.43 7.46 5.11
CA MET A 1 21.58 6.46 5.80
C MET A 1 21.13 5.41 4.80
N GLU A 2 21.54 4.19 5.02
CA GLU A 2 21.18 3.12 4.12
C GLU A 2 19.70 2.78 4.27
N GLN A 3 18.98 2.76 3.15
CA GLN A 3 17.59 2.33 3.14
C GLN A 3 17.55 0.80 3.19
N ARG A 4 16.67 0.27 4.01
CA ARG A 4 16.45 -1.17 4.05
C ARG A 4 15.91 -1.63 2.70
N PRO A 5 16.42 -2.73 2.15
CA PRO A 5 15.89 -3.24 0.89
C PRO A 5 14.44 -3.70 1.06
N VAL A 6 13.62 -3.40 0.06
CA VAL A 6 12.23 -3.84 0.04
C VAL A 6 12.18 -5.30 -0.41
N LYS A 7 11.51 -6.15 0.37
CA LYS A 7 11.44 -7.58 0.07
C LYS A 7 10.49 -7.88 -1.08
N TYR A 8 9.36 -7.15 -1.17
CA TYR A 8 8.38 -7.35 -2.23
C TYR A 8 8.12 -6.05 -2.99
N PRO A 9 9.04 -5.66 -3.91
CA PRO A 9 8.85 -4.43 -4.70
C PRO A 9 7.97 -4.71 -5.92
N LEU A 10 6.69 -4.38 -5.79
CA LEU A 10 5.68 -4.67 -6.82
C LEU A 10 5.73 -3.71 -8.02
N GLY A 11 6.33 -2.51 -7.85
CA GLY A 11 6.31 -1.51 -8.90
C GLY A 11 4.94 -0.87 -9.06
N THR A 12 4.61 -0.43 -10.26
CA THR A 12 3.31 0.19 -10.56
C THR A 12 2.23 -0.88 -10.61
N LEU A 13 1.16 -0.68 -9.84
CA LEU A 13 0.06 -1.64 -9.81
C LEU A 13 -0.85 -1.47 -11.03
N SER A 14 -1.30 -2.59 -11.59
CA SER A 14 -2.35 -2.61 -12.59
C SER A 14 -3.72 -2.42 -11.95
N HIS A 15 -3.89 -2.87 -10.70
CA HIS A 15 -5.14 -2.76 -9.96
C HIS A 15 -4.86 -2.73 -8.46
N ILE A 16 -5.64 -1.93 -7.74
CA ILE A 16 -5.66 -1.91 -6.28
C ILE A 16 -7.10 -1.80 -5.81
N GLU A 17 -7.46 -2.59 -4.81
CA GLU A 17 -8.81 -2.62 -4.27
C GLU A 17 -8.78 -2.79 -2.76
N ALA A 18 -9.61 -2.00 -2.06
CA ALA A 18 -9.78 -2.14 -0.62
C ALA A 18 -11.08 -2.87 -0.34
N LYS A 19 -11.03 -3.91 0.49
CA LYS A 19 -12.19 -4.71 0.88
C LYS A 19 -12.29 -4.83 2.39
N SER A 20 -13.51 -4.83 2.91
CA SER A 20 -13.76 -5.19 4.30
C SER A 20 -14.16 -6.67 4.36
N VAL A 21 -13.64 -7.39 5.37
CA VAL A 21 -13.89 -8.80 5.57
C VAL A 21 -14.34 -9.01 7.01
N GLY A 22 -15.43 -9.73 7.20
CA GLY A 22 -15.97 -10.05 8.51
C GLY A 22 -17.26 -9.32 8.82
N GLU A 23 -17.75 -9.51 10.05
CA GLU A 23 -19.02 -8.93 10.53
C GLU A 23 -18.81 -7.55 11.15
N PRO A 24 -19.85 -6.69 11.20
CA PRO A 24 -19.76 -5.40 11.88
C PRO A 24 -19.21 -5.54 13.30
N GLY A 25 -18.20 -4.74 13.63
CA GLY A 25 -17.50 -4.80 14.92
C GLY A 25 -16.29 -5.71 14.94
N ASN A 26 -16.17 -6.63 13.97
CA ASN A 26 -15.06 -7.57 13.85
C ASN A 26 -14.52 -7.63 12.42
N ARG A 27 -14.47 -6.48 11.76
CA ARG A 27 -13.98 -6.42 10.39
C ARG A 27 -12.48 -6.20 10.33
N THR A 28 -11.85 -6.92 9.43
CA THR A 28 -10.49 -6.63 8.98
C THR A 28 -10.57 -6.06 7.56
N PHE A 29 -9.52 -5.38 7.14
CA PHE A 29 -9.50 -4.71 5.85
C PHE A 29 -8.34 -5.23 5.04
N ASN A 30 -8.59 -5.49 3.77
CA ASN A 30 -7.63 -6.07 2.86
C ASN A 30 -7.39 -5.16 1.67
N LEU A 31 -6.12 -4.88 1.38
CA LEU A 31 -5.73 -4.25 0.12
C LEU A 31 -5.26 -5.34 -0.82
N LEU A 32 -5.99 -5.54 -1.90
CA LEU A 32 -5.59 -6.44 -2.97
C LEU A 32 -4.72 -5.66 -3.95
N LEU A 33 -3.48 -6.11 -4.11
CA LEU A 33 -2.48 -5.45 -4.94
C LEU A 33 -2.15 -6.35 -6.14
N ASP A 34 -2.52 -5.89 -7.33
CA ASP A 34 -2.20 -6.61 -8.57
C ASP A 34 -1.12 -5.84 -9.33
N SER A 35 0.03 -6.48 -9.52
CA SER A 35 1.04 -5.97 -10.44
C SER A 35 0.85 -6.63 -11.81
N ALA A 36 1.71 -6.33 -12.76
CA ALA A 36 1.61 -6.90 -14.10
C ALA A 36 1.77 -8.44 -14.13
N GLY A 37 2.24 -9.04 -13.05
CA GLY A 37 2.39 -10.49 -12.90
C GLY A 37 1.83 -10.96 -11.56
N PRO A 38 2.61 -10.86 -10.47
CA PRO A 38 2.18 -11.38 -9.17
C PRO A 38 1.17 -10.49 -8.48
N SER A 39 0.38 -11.08 -7.59
CA SER A 39 -0.57 -10.38 -6.72
C SER A 39 -0.21 -10.61 -5.26
N LEU A 40 -0.58 -9.67 -4.40
CA LEU A 40 -0.33 -9.75 -2.97
C LEU A 40 -1.45 -9.07 -2.22
N SER A 41 -1.83 -9.64 -1.08
CA SER A 41 -2.84 -9.05 -0.21
C SER A 41 -2.18 -8.50 1.05
N VAL A 42 -2.53 -7.26 1.40
CA VAL A 42 -2.05 -6.60 2.62
C VAL A 42 -3.22 -6.36 3.55
N TRP A 43 -3.12 -6.87 4.78
CA TRP A 43 -4.15 -6.70 5.79
C TRP A 43 -3.87 -5.49 6.65
N LEU A 44 -4.89 -4.68 6.86
CA LEU A 44 -4.81 -3.42 7.60
C LEU A 44 -5.88 -3.35 8.68
N GLU A 45 -5.61 -2.56 9.72
CA GLU A 45 -6.62 -2.14 10.67
C GLU A 45 -7.46 -1.01 10.07
N LYS A 46 -8.68 -0.83 10.56
CA LYS A 46 -9.60 0.22 10.07
C LYS A 46 -8.95 1.60 10.15
N GLU A 47 -8.30 1.91 11.25
CA GLU A 47 -7.65 3.20 11.45
C GLU A 47 -6.54 3.45 10.44
N GLN A 48 -5.73 2.43 10.15
CA GLN A 48 -4.67 2.54 9.15
C GLN A 48 -5.24 2.87 7.77
N LEU A 49 -6.28 2.16 7.38
CA LEU A 49 -6.91 2.37 6.08
C LEU A 49 -7.58 3.75 6.02
N PHE A 50 -8.25 4.15 7.09
CA PHE A 50 -8.90 5.46 7.18
C PHE A 50 -7.89 6.61 7.06
N GLN A 51 -6.77 6.53 7.79
CA GLN A 51 -5.71 7.53 7.72
C GLN A 51 -5.10 7.61 6.32
N LEU A 52 -4.92 6.47 5.68
CA LEU A 52 -4.44 6.39 4.31
C LEU A 52 -5.39 7.15 3.37
N GLY A 53 -6.69 6.90 3.51
CA GLY A 53 -7.71 7.58 2.71
C GLY A 53 -7.73 9.09 2.90
N ILE A 54 -7.61 9.55 4.15
CA ILE A 54 -7.57 10.97 4.47
C ILE A 54 -6.36 11.63 3.81
N TYR A 55 -5.18 11.03 3.95
CA TYR A 55 -3.95 11.59 3.38
C TYR A 55 -4.04 11.67 1.86
N LEU A 56 -4.50 10.61 1.22
CA LEU A 56 -4.67 10.60 -0.24
C LEU A 56 -5.65 11.69 -0.69
N GLN A 57 -6.77 11.83 0.00
CA GLN A 57 -7.76 12.85 -0.33
C GLN A 57 -7.19 14.26 -0.20
N GLU A 58 -6.47 14.53 0.87
CA GLU A 58 -5.85 15.85 1.08
C GLU A 58 -4.86 16.20 -0.02
N VAL A 59 -3.99 15.27 -0.39
CA VAL A 59 -3.02 15.50 -1.46
C VAL A 59 -3.73 15.70 -2.79
N ILE A 60 -4.70 14.85 -3.12
CA ILE A 60 -5.44 14.92 -4.38
C ILE A 60 -6.17 16.26 -4.50
N GLN A 61 -6.78 16.75 -3.43
CA GLN A 61 -7.46 18.04 -3.43
C GLN A 61 -6.51 19.22 -3.68
N SER A 62 -5.24 19.05 -3.34
CA SER A 62 -4.23 20.08 -3.57
C SER A 62 -3.67 20.07 -4.99
N LEU A 63 -3.93 19.01 -5.76
CA LEU A 63 -3.41 18.89 -7.12
C LEU A 63 -4.22 19.72 -8.12
N SER A 64 -3.53 20.28 -9.12
CA SER A 64 -4.20 20.96 -10.22
C SER A 64 -4.90 19.94 -11.13
N ALA A 65 -5.84 20.41 -11.97
CA ALA A 65 -6.49 19.54 -12.93
C ALA A 65 -5.48 18.93 -13.90
N GLU A 66 -4.47 19.69 -14.30
CA GLU A 66 -3.41 19.21 -15.16
C GLU A 66 -2.62 18.07 -14.51
N ASP A 67 -2.26 18.23 -13.24
CA ASP A 67 -1.54 17.19 -12.50
C ASP A 67 -2.36 15.90 -12.37
N LYS A 68 -3.66 16.03 -12.19
CA LYS A 68 -4.55 14.87 -12.10
C LYS A 68 -4.68 14.10 -13.40
N GLU A 69 -4.57 14.79 -14.52
CA GLU A 69 -4.70 14.18 -15.86
C GLU A 69 -3.41 13.52 -16.35
N HIS A 70 -2.28 13.88 -15.77
CA HIS A 70 -1.01 13.27 -16.16
C HIS A 70 -0.94 11.80 -15.80
N ARG A 71 -0.44 11.01 -16.73
CA ARG A 71 -0.20 9.59 -16.47
C ARG A 71 1.03 9.41 -15.61
N ALA A 72 0.94 8.51 -14.65
CA ALA A 72 2.08 8.10 -13.85
C ALA A 72 3.10 7.37 -14.73
N GLU A 73 4.38 7.64 -14.51
CA GLU A 73 5.43 6.87 -15.15
C GLU A 73 5.48 5.47 -14.56
N PRO A 74 5.42 4.41 -15.40
CA PRO A 74 5.40 3.05 -14.89
C PRO A 74 6.76 2.66 -14.29
N VAL A 75 6.70 1.94 -13.17
CA VAL A 75 7.87 1.39 -12.48
C VAL A 75 7.75 -0.13 -12.57
N GLU A 76 8.79 -0.80 -13.05
CA GLU A 76 8.77 -2.24 -13.19
C GLU A 76 8.80 -2.95 -11.84
N SER A 77 8.06 -4.05 -11.76
CA SER A 77 8.12 -4.93 -10.60
C SER A 77 9.47 -5.66 -10.58
N ARG A 78 10.11 -5.68 -9.41
CA ARG A 78 11.32 -6.45 -9.18
C ARG A 78 11.04 -7.72 -8.38
N TRP A 79 9.79 -7.92 -7.98
CA TRP A 79 9.37 -9.11 -7.28
C TRP A 79 8.79 -10.11 -8.26
N LEU A 80 9.25 -11.36 -8.18
CA LEU A 80 8.86 -12.43 -9.11
C LEU A 80 7.69 -13.26 -8.60
N GLY A 81 7.10 -12.88 -7.46
CA GLY A 81 5.94 -13.60 -6.92
C GLY A 81 6.26 -14.71 -5.96
N GLU A 82 7.53 -14.88 -5.60
CA GLU A 82 7.98 -15.92 -4.70
C GLU A 82 8.14 -15.45 -3.27
N GLY A 83 7.86 -16.32 -2.31
CA GLY A 83 8.13 -16.11 -0.91
C GLY A 83 7.19 -15.17 -0.18
N ALA A 84 6.13 -14.68 -0.81
CA ALA A 84 5.16 -13.83 -0.13
C ALA A 84 4.35 -14.64 0.89
N PRO A 85 4.12 -14.08 2.09
CA PRO A 85 3.25 -14.74 3.06
C PRO A 85 1.81 -14.71 2.57
N GLU A 86 1.03 -15.72 2.96
CA GLU A 86 -0.41 -15.76 2.64
C GLU A 86 -1.14 -14.56 3.26
N GLU A 87 -0.71 -14.15 4.45
CA GLU A 87 -1.25 -12.99 5.13
C GLU A 87 -0.13 -12.01 5.45
N PHE A 88 -0.05 -10.94 4.69
CA PHE A 88 0.84 -9.84 5.03
C PHE A 88 0.05 -8.83 5.86
N ARG A 89 0.32 -8.78 7.15
CA ARG A 89 -0.31 -7.81 8.05
C ARG A 89 0.59 -6.60 8.19
N ALA A 90 0.07 -5.45 7.78
CA ALA A 90 0.84 -4.22 7.82
C ALA A 90 0.96 -3.69 9.25
N GLY A 91 2.19 -3.40 9.66
CA GLY A 91 2.47 -2.65 10.88
C GLY A 91 2.54 -1.18 10.54
N GLU A 92 3.69 -0.71 10.09
CA GLU A 92 3.88 0.67 9.68
C GLU A 92 3.63 0.81 8.18
N VAL A 93 2.86 1.82 7.80
CA VAL A 93 2.61 2.16 6.40
C VAL A 93 3.08 3.58 6.15
N MET A 94 3.96 3.73 5.17
CA MET A 94 4.47 5.02 4.73
C MET A 94 3.91 5.34 3.37
N LEU A 95 3.40 6.56 3.22
CA LEU A 95 2.81 7.04 1.97
C LEU A 95 3.47 8.34 1.59
N SER A 96 3.89 8.46 0.34
CA SER A 96 4.43 9.69 -0.19
C SER A 96 3.90 9.96 -1.58
N HIS A 97 3.82 11.24 -1.93
CA HIS A 97 3.45 11.69 -3.26
C HIS A 97 4.70 12.15 -4.00
N ASP A 98 4.91 11.62 -5.20
CA ASP A 98 6.00 12.05 -6.06
C ASP A 98 5.45 12.87 -7.22
N PRO A 99 5.57 14.22 -7.17
CA PRO A 99 5.03 15.07 -8.24
C PRO A 99 5.73 14.84 -9.58
N ALA A 100 7.00 14.46 -9.57
CA ALA A 100 7.76 14.25 -10.81
C ALA A 100 7.23 13.08 -11.62
N SER A 101 6.80 12.00 -10.95
CA SER A 101 6.24 10.82 -11.62
C SER A 101 4.72 10.81 -11.67
N HIS A 102 4.06 11.81 -11.08
CA HIS A 102 2.59 11.89 -10.97
C HIS A 102 1.98 10.65 -10.33
N ALA A 103 2.63 10.16 -9.27
CA ALA A 103 2.24 8.91 -8.64
C ALA A 103 2.41 8.99 -7.13
N PHE A 104 1.75 8.06 -6.44
CA PHE A 104 1.93 7.84 -5.02
C PHE A 104 2.77 6.58 -4.80
N TYR A 105 3.68 6.66 -3.84
CA TYR A 105 4.51 5.54 -3.42
C TYR A 105 4.07 5.10 -2.02
N LEU A 106 3.83 3.81 -1.86
CA LEU A 106 3.47 3.23 -0.59
C LEU A 106 4.49 2.16 -0.21
N LEU A 107 4.84 2.16 1.07
CA LEU A 107 5.77 1.19 1.64
C LEU A 107 5.17 0.70 2.96
N ALA A 108 4.91 -0.59 3.05
CA ALA A 108 4.36 -1.20 4.25
C ALA A 108 5.34 -2.21 4.82
N TYR A 109 5.56 -2.14 6.13
CA TYR A 109 6.36 -3.13 6.85
C TYR A 109 5.42 -4.12 7.52
N GLU A 110 5.86 -5.39 7.55
CA GLU A 110 5.12 -6.44 8.20
C GLU A 110 4.97 -6.16 9.70
N ARG A 111 3.76 -6.40 10.21
CA ARG A 111 3.48 -6.24 11.63
C ARG A 111 4.25 -7.28 12.43
N GLU A 112 4.89 -6.84 13.50
CA GLU A 112 5.58 -7.74 14.42
C GLU A 112 4.56 -8.61 15.16
N ASP A 113 4.85 -9.91 15.26
CA ASP A 113 3.98 -10.86 15.96
C ASP A 113 4.14 -10.65 17.48
N PRO A 114 3.07 -10.24 18.18
CA PRO A 114 3.16 -10.01 19.62
C PRO A 114 3.34 -11.31 20.43
N GLN A 115 3.16 -12.47 19.81
CA GLN A 115 3.33 -13.76 20.47
C GLN A 115 4.77 -14.30 20.41
N ARG A 116 5.62 -13.63 19.65
CA ARG A 116 7.05 -14.00 19.62
C ARG A 116 7.74 -13.60 20.92
N GLU A 117 8.52 -14.52 21.46
CA GLU A 117 9.30 -14.26 22.68
C GLU A 117 10.40 -13.23 22.45
N GLU A 118 10.94 -13.18 21.23
CA GLU A 118 11.97 -12.23 20.84
C GLU A 118 11.45 -11.32 19.75
N ALA A 119 11.76 -10.02 19.86
CA ALA A 119 11.43 -9.05 18.83
C ALA A 119 12.19 -9.38 17.54
N THR A 120 11.50 -9.36 16.41
CA THR A 120 12.14 -9.50 15.11
C THR A 120 12.95 -8.24 14.82
N PRO A 121 14.26 -8.36 14.51
CA PRO A 121 15.02 -7.17 14.11
C PRO A 121 14.35 -6.46 12.94
N GLU A 122 14.38 -5.12 12.96
CA GLU A 122 13.73 -4.32 11.93
C GLU A 122 14.18 -4.66 10.51
N ASP A 123 15.46 -5.00 10.36
CA ASP A 123 16.03 -5.36 9.05
C ASP A 123 15.58 -6.73 8.55
N GLU A 124 14.98 -7.56 9.41
CA GLU A 124 14.43 -8.86 9.04
C GLU A 124 12.92 -8.80 8.77
N LEU A 125 12.26 -7.68 9.10
CA LEU A 125 10.84 -7.53 8.83
C LEU A 125 10.61 -7.44 7.32
N ALA A 126 9.63 -8.20 6.83
CA ALA A 126 9.25 -8.15 5.43
C ALA A 126 8.64 -6.78 5.11
N SER A 127 8.82 -6.34 3.89
CA SER A 127 8.24 -5.07 3.42
C SER A 127 7.73 -5.23 1.99
N VAL A 128 6.67 -4.49 1.68
CA VAL A 128 6.10 -4.42 0.35
C VAL A 128 6.05 -2.96 -0.09
N SER A 129 6.41 -2.72 -1.34
CA SER A 129 6.31 -1.37 -1.92
C SER A 129 5.56 -1.42 -3.24
N PHE A 130 4.87 -0.34 -3.55
CA PHE A 130 4.16 -0.23 -4.82
C PHE A 130 3.87 1.24 -5.14
N TRP A 131 3.58 1.46 -6.43
CA TRP A 131 3.20 2.76 -6.96
C TRP A 131 1.78 2.71 -7.48
N ILE A 132 1.01 3.76 -7.23
CA ILE A 132 -0.32 3.91 -7.79
C ILE A 132 -0.46 5.28 -8.45
N SER A 133 -1.29 5.34 -9.50
CA SER A 133 -1.59 6.60 -10.17
C SER A 133 -2.52 7.46 -9.34
N VAL A 134 -2.69 8.73 -9.72
CA VAL A 134 -3.65 9.62 -9.08
C VAL A 134 -5.07 9.06 -9.23
N ALA A 135 -5.43 8.52 -10.39
CA ALA A 135 -6.74 7.92 -10.60
C ALA A 135 -6.99 6.73 -9.66
N GLN A 136 -5.99 5.84 -9.50
CA GLN A 136 -6.09 4.73 -8.56
C GLN A 136 -6.18 5.22 -7.12
N ALA A 137 -5.44 6.27 -6.79
CA ALA A 137 -5.46 6.87 -5.45
C ALA A 137 -6.82 7.48 -5.12
N GLU A 138 -7.48 8.10 -6.09
CA GLU A 138 -8.83 8.65 -5.90
C GLU A 138 -9.85 7.55 -5.56
N VAL A 139 -9.81 6.45 -6.29
CA VAL A 139 -10.70 5.31 -6.04
C VAL A 139 -10.41 4.70 -4.68
N LEU A 140 -9.13 4.50 -4.37
CA LEU A 140 -8.72 3.95 -3.08
C LEU A 140 -9.17 4.83 -1.91
N ALA A 141 -9.00 6.16 -2.03
CA ALA A 141 -9.45 7.09 -1.01
C ALA A 141 -10.96 7.00 -0.79
N GLN A 142 -11.74 6.94 -1.86
CA GLN A 142 -13.18 6.80 -1.77
C GLN A 142 -13.59 5.50 -1.08
N GLU A 143 -12.96 4.38 -1.44
CA GLU A 143 -13.23 3.10 -0.80
C GLU A 143 -12.85 3.11 0.68
N ALA A 144 -11.69 3.67 1.01
CA ALA A 144 -11.19 3.73 2.38
C ALA A 144 -12.09 4.58 3.28
N LEU A 145 -12.64 5.67 2.77
CA LEU A 145 -13.48 6.58 3.55
C LEU A 145 -14.94 6.13 3.68
N ARG A 146 -15.36 5.14 2.89
CA ARG A 146 -16.68 4.54 2.99
C ARG A 146 -16.77 3.43 4.02
N ILE A 147 -15.68 2.85 4.35
CA ILE A 147 -15.60 1.67 5.21
C ILE A 147 -15.92 1.98 6.66
#